data_976368636f4e7b0f0247e2fcfc52dccf
#
_entry.id   976368636f4e7b0f0247e2fcfc52dccf
#
_cell.length_a   1.000
_cell.length_b   1.000
_cell.length_c   1.000
_cell.angle_alpha   90.00
_cell.angle_beta   90.00
_cell.angle_gamma   90.00
#
_symmetry.space_group_name_H-M   'P 1'
#
loop_
_entity.id
_entity.type
_entity.pdbx_description
1 polymer ?
#
loop_
_entity_poly.entity_id
_entity_poly.type
_entity_poly.pdbx_seq_one_letter_code
_entity_poly.pdbx_strand_id
1 'polypeptide(L)'
;MSSNRISETERKRSRPVTKRSVFKKNKWLSPFLVLIIVLIAIVSTILVLNPFEETEKTTTSNSPTTGNPIAVIDTSLGTIRVEIYKDKVPNTANNFINLAKARFYDGLVFHRVIKGFMIQGGGFEADGTQKQSPYGPIDLEINPNVHHVDGAIGMARGSDPNSATSQFFIDDGNQPQLEPGGVDVNGYAAFGVVVEGIDVVRAIASVDTTTKYGMGDWPVNDITIESITIEND
;
A
#
# COMPACT_ATOMS: atom_id res chain seq x y z
N MET A 1 47.16 46.99 49.44
CA MET A 1 46.28 48.02 49.97
C MET A 1 44.99 47.33 50.30
N SER A 2 44.84 47.00 51.50
CA SER A 2 44.07 47.64 52.58
C SER A 2 42.64 47.28 52.46
N SER A 3 42.21 46.40 53.35
CA SER A 3 41.70 46.67 54.73
C SER A 3 40.18 46.90 54.68
N ASN A 4 39.31 46.34 55.42
CA ASN A 4 39.13 45.99 56.82
C ASN A 4 37.68 45.40 56.93
N ARG A 5 37.47 44.35 57.69
CA ARG A 5 36.95 44.27 59.10
C ARG A 5 35.66 45.04 59.31
N ILE A 6 34.65 44.50 59.99
CA ILE A 6 34.49 43.99 61.36
C ILE A 6 33.01 43.50 61.45
N SER A 7 32.68 42.27 61.86
CA SER A 7 32.23 41.78 63.19
C SER A 7 31.03 42.57 63.81
N GLU A 8 30.04 41.92 64.26
CA GLU A 8 29.58 41.73 65.65
C GLU A 8 28.12 41.35 65.73
N THR A 9 27.88 40.31 66.26
CA THR A 9 27.39 39.88 67.59
C THR A 9 25.84 39.85 67.78
N GLU A 10 25.44 38.63 68.09
CA GLU A 10 24.43 38.21 69.06
C GLU A 10 23.29 39.15 69.49
N ARG A 11 22.08 38.59 69.31
CA ARG A 11 21.13 38.52 70.44
C ARG A 11 20.12 37.42 70.30
N LYS A 12 20.27 36.39 71.14
CA LYS A 12 19.23 35.45 71.51
C LYS A 12 17.99 36.19 72.04
N ARG A 13 16.81 35.87 71.49
CA ARG A 13 15.54 35.97 72.20
C ARG A 13 14.70 34.73 71.91
N SER A 14 14.67 33.88 72.88
CA SER A 14 13.70 32.82 73.07
C SER A 14 12.26 33.34 73.07
N ARG A 15 11.42 32.71 72.23
CA ARG A 15 9.94 32.85 72.33
C ARG A 15 9.32 31.46 72.40
N PRO A 16 8.18 31.32 73.09
CA PRO A 16 7.69 30.04 73.63
C PRO A 16 7.02 29.20 72.58
N VAL A 17 7.14 27.89 72.75
CA VAL A 17 6.50 26.83 71.98
C VAL A 17 5.03 26.77 72.26
N THR A 18 4.17 27.23 71.37
CA THR A 18 2.76 26.98 71.40
C THR A 18 2.45 25.65 70.73
N LYS A 19 2.00 24.69 71.51
CA LYS A 19 1.45 23.38 71.03
C LYS A 19 0.23 23.68 70.18
N ARG A 20 0.34 23.51 68.84
CA ARG A 20 -0.84 23.46 67.92
C ARG A 20 -1.33 22.02 67.88
N SER A 21 -2.54 21.87 68.31
CA SER A 21 -3.33 20.65 68.18
C SER A 21 -3.43 20.22 66.72
N VAL A 22 -3.03 18.99 66.42
CA VAL A 22 -3.19 18.39 65.10
C VAL A 22 -4.65 17.99 64.94
N PHE A 23 -5.43 18.78 64.28
CA PHE A 23 -6.74 18.39 63.80
C PHE A 23 -6.52 17.41 62.62
N LYS A 24 -6.83 16.14 62.82
CA LYS A 24 -6.95 15.12 61.79
C LYS A 24 -8.12 15.52 60.92
N LYS A 25 -7.84 16.17 59.74
CA LYS A 25 -8.82 16.31 58.68
C LYS A 25 -9.06 14.93 58.07
N ASN A 26 -10.23 14.36 58.34
CA ASN A 26 -10.77 13.28 57.54
C ASN A 26 -10.88 13.75 56.10
N LYS A 27 -10.05 13.21 55.21
CA LYS A 27 -10.19 13.41 53.78
C LYS A 27 -11.42 12.63 53.32
N TRP A 28 -12.57 13.24 53.37
CA TRP A 28 -13.74 12.78 52.64
C TRP A 28 -13.37 12.91 51.17
N LEU A 29 -13.46 11.82 50.46
CA LEU A 29 -13.24 11.81 49.00
C LEU A 29 -14.17 12.86 48.37
N SER A 30 -13.59 13.74 47.57
CA SER A 30 -14.36 14.76 46.85
C SER A 30 -15.48 14.07 46.08
N PRO A 31 -16.72 14.65 46.08
CA PRO A 31 -17.83 14.09 45.31
C PRO A 31 -17.49 13.87 43.82
N PHE A 32 -16.54 14.64 43.31
CA PHE A 32 -15.98 14.45 41.95
C PHE A 32 -15.24 13.13 41.78
N LEU A 33 -14.49 12.68 42.80
CA LEU A 33 -13.74 11.42 42.74
C LEU A 33 -14.71 10.23 42.81
N VAL A 34 -15.80 10.33 43.58
CA VAL A 34 -16.85 9.31 43.65
C VAL A 34 -17.57 9.21 42.30
N LEU A 35 -17.85 10.31 41.64
CA LEU A 35 -18.50 10.36 40.32
C LEU A 35 -17.63 9.68 39.24
N ILE A 36 -16.32 9.92 39.27
CA ILE A 36 -15.36 9.28 38.34
C ILE A 36 -15.30 7.76 38.58
N ILE A 37 -15.29 7.31 39.82
CA ILE A 37 -15.25 5.85 40.15
C ILE A 37 -16.54 5.19 39.66
N VAL A 38 -17.72 5.84 39.85
CA VAL A 38 -19.00 5.31 39.36
C VAL A 38 -19.04 5.25 37.83
N LEU A 39 -18.53 6.28 37.15
CA LEU A 39 -18.44 6.31 35.68
C LEU A 39 -17.53 5.19 35.15
N ILE A 40 -16.36 4.97 35.77
CA ILE A 40 -15.44 3.88 35.40
C ILE A 40 -16.10 2.51 35.63
N ALA A 41 -16.84 2.34 36.72
CA ALA A 41 -17.56 1.10 37.02
C ALA A 41 -18.67 0.83 35.98
N ILE A 42 -19.41 1.85 35.56
CA ILE A 42 -20.46 1.74 34.54
C ILE A 42 -19.85 1.38 33.17
N VAL A 43 -18.76 2.06 32.76
CA VAL A 43 -18.05 1.76 31.52
C VAL A 43 -17.47 0.35 31.53
N SER A 44 -16.88 -0.08 32.66
CA SER A 44 -16.36 -1.43 32.83
C SER A 44 -17.47 -2.50 32.77
N THR A 45 -18.66 -2.21 33.31
CA THR A 45 -19.80 -3.13 33.27
C THR A 45 -20.39 -3.23 31.87
N ILE A 46 -20.43 -2.12 31.11
CA ILE A 46 -20.89 -2.09 29.71
C ILE A 46 -19.91 -2.90 28.82
N LEU A 47 -18.59 -2.80 29.06
CA LEU A 47 -17.58 -3.59 28.34
C LEU A 47 -17.66 -5.10 28.64
N VAL A 48 -18.06 -5.49 29.84
CA VAL A 48 -18.21 -6.92 30.22
C VAL A 48 -19.54 -7.50 29.73
N LEU A 49 -20.59 -6.68 29.65
CA LEU A 49 -21.93 -7.11 29.19
C LEU A 49 -22.11 -7.05 27.67
N ASN A 50 -21.29 -6.26 26.96
CA ASN A 50 -21.14 -6.30 25.52
C ASN A 50 -19.68 -6.68 25.23
N PRO A 51 -19.34 -7.98 25.17
CA PRO A 51 -18.11 -8.37 24.52
C PRO A 51 -18.20 -7.83 23.10
N PHE A 52 -17.24 -6.97 22.74
CA PHE A 52 -17.01 -6.60 21.35
C PHE A 52 -16.79 -7.93 20.63
N GLU A 53 -17.84 -8.48 20.00
CA GLU A 53 -17.66 -9.52 19.02
C GLU A 53 -16.77 -8.89 17.94
N GLU A 54 -15.46 -9.20 18.01
CA GLU A 54 -14.66 -9.24 16.81
C GLU A 54 -15.38 -10.22 15.89
N THR A 55 -16.21 -9.68 15.03
CA THR A 55 -16.66 -10.37 13.86
C THR A 55 -15.37 -10.60 13.07
N GLU A 56 -14.68 -11.72 13.32
CA GLU A 56 -13.90 -12.35 12.27
C GLU A 56 -14.86 -12.43 11.09
N LYS A 57 -14.68 -11.51 10.15
CA LYS A 57 -15.19 -11.71 8.81
C LYS A 57 -14.42 -12.90 8.23
N THR A 58 -14.80 -14.09 8.67
CA THR A 58 -14.67 -15.27 7.83
C THR A 58 -15.60 -15.00 6.66
N THR A 59 -15.09 -14.23 5.72
CA THR A 59 -15.70 -14.13 4.40
C THR A 59 -15.42 -15.46 3.72
N THR A 60 -16.16 -16.50 4.11
CA THR A 60 -16.40 -17.63 3.24
C THR A 60 -17.32 -17.09 2.15
N SER A 61 -16.73 -16.38 1.20
CA SER A 61 -17.36 -16.02 -0.05
C SER A 61 -17.53 -17.32 -0.86
N ASN A 62 -18.54 -18.10 -0.51
CA ASN A 62 -19.15 -19.05 -1.44
C ASN A 62 -20.08 -18.26 -2.36
N SER A 63 -19.51 -17.31 -3.11
CA SER A 63 -20.15 -16.81 -4.32
C SER A 63 -19.85 -17.82 -5.41
N PRO A 64 -20.85 -18.28 -6.20
CA PRO A 64 -20.56 -19.13 -7.35
C PRO A 64 -19.63 -18.36 -8.26
N THR A 65 -18.48 -18.93 -8.56
CA THR A 65 -17.39 -18.35 -9.36
C THR A 65 -17.85 -18.29 -10.83
N THR A 66 -18.66 -17.28 -11.15
CA THR A 66 -18.94 -16.85 -12.53
C THR A 66 -18.17 -15.57 -12.88
N GLY A 67 -17.16 -15.25 -12.11
CA GLY A 67 -16.36 -14.04 -12.26
C GLY A 67 -15.01 -14.34 -12.91
N ASN A 68 -14.42 -13.30 -13.49
CA ASN A 68 -13.04 -13.30 -13.97
C ASN A 68 -12.05 -13.63 -12.84
N PRO A 69 -10.88 -14.24 -13.15
CA PRO A 69 -9.82 -14.47 -12.19
C PRO A 69 -9.31 -13.16 -11.55
N ILE A 70 -8.86 -13.24 -10.31
CA ILE A 70 -8.21 -12.14 -9.60
C ILE A 70 -6.71 -12.44 -9.50
N ALA A 71 -5.90 -11.55 -10.03
CA ALA A 71 -4.47 -11.55 -9.77
C ALA A 71 -4.17 -10.76 -8.49
N VAL A 72 -3.49 -11.38 -7.53
CA VAL A 72 -2.98 -10.74 -6.31
C VAL A 72 -1.50 -10.48 -6.53
N ILE A 73 -1.13 -9.22 -6.67
CA ILE A 73 0.25 -8.75 -6.90
C ILE A 73 0.78 -8.22 -5.57
N ASP A 74 1.62 -9.00 -4.91
CA ASP A 74 2.31 -8.57 -3.70
C ASP A 74 3.57 -7.83 -4.09
N THR A 75 3.73 -6.62 -3.57
CA THR A 75 4.87 -5.76 -3.83
C THR A 75 5.53 -5.32 -2.53
N SER A 76 6.76 -4.83 -2.61
CA SER A 76 7.47 -4.26 -1.47
C SER A 76 6.78 -3.02 -0.85
N LEU A 77 5.74 -2.46 -1.51
CA LEU A 77 4.95 -1.32 -1.01
C LEU A 77 3.50 -1.68 -0.66
N GLY A 78 3.11 -2.95 -0.82
CA GLY A 78 1.76 -3.43 -0.52
C GLY A 78 1.17 -4.29 -1.62
N THR A 79 -0.07 -4.73 -1.42
CA THR A 79 -0.77 -5.67 -2.29
C THR A 79 -1.72 -4.92 -3.23
N ILE A 80 -1.73 -5.32 -4.51
CA ILE A 80 -2.66 -4.83 -5.55
C ILE A 80 -3.47 -6.01 -6.03
N ARG A 81 -4.80 -5.89 -6.07
CA ARG A 81 -5.71 -6.93 -6.58
C ARG A 81 -6.32 -6.47 -7.88
N VAL A 82 -6.19 -7.29 -8.91
CA VAL A 82 -6.56 -6.97 -10.30
C VAL A 82 -7.53 -8.01 -10.82
N GLU A 83 -8.71 -7.60 -11.25
CA GLU A 83 -9.61 -8.45 -12.02
C GLU A 83 -9.05 -8.61 -13.44
N ILE A 84 -8.87 -9.85 -13.89
CA ILE A 84 -8.29 -10.19 -15.20
C ILE A 84 -9.42 -10.60 -16.17
N TYR A 85 -9.64 -9.85 -17.21
CA TYR A 85 -10.74 -10.04 -18.18
C TYR A 85 -10.50 -11.20 -19.14
N LYS A 86 -10.41 -12.41 -18.59
CA LYS A 86 -10.17 -13.65 -19.34
C LYS A 86 -11.30 -13.96 -20.35
N ASP A 87 -12.50 -13.47 -20.09
CA ASP A 87 -13.66 -13.60 -20.96
C ASP A 87 -13.62 -12.65 -22.19
N LYS A 88 -12.91 -11.52 -22.07
CA LYS A 88 -12.87 -10.47 -23.09
C LYS A 88 -11.61 -10.46 -23.94
N VAL A 89 -10.48 -10.79 -23.33
CA VAL A 89 -9.15 -10.79 -23.96
C VAL A 89 -8.37 -12.04 -23.54
N PRO A 90 -8.84 -13.23 -23.92
CA PRO A 90 -8.35 -14.51 -23.42
C PRO A 90 -6.88 -14.80 -23.70
N ASN A 91 -6.36 -14.38 -24.85
CA ASN A 91 -4.97 -14.62 -25.23
C ASN A 91 -4.01 -13.86 -24.29
N THR A 92 -4.23 -12.54 -24.13
CA THR A 92 -3.44 -11.68 -23.27
C THR A 92 -3.57 -12.07 -21.80
N ALA A 93 -4.81 -12.33 -21.35
CA ALA A 93 -5.10 -12.75 -19.99
C ALA A 93 -4.40 -14.07 -19.63
N ASN A 94 -4.53 -15.09 -20.49
CA ASN A 94 -3.90 -16.39 -20.25
C ASN A 94 -2.36 -16.32 -20.25
N ASN A 95 -1.76 -15.49 -21.11
CA ASN A 95 -0.30 -15.27 -21.08
C ASN A 95 0.15 -14.74 -19.71
N PHE A 96 -0.51 -13.71 -19.20
CA PHE A 96 -0.21 -13.16 -17.88
C PHE A 96 -0.44 -14.19 -16.76
N ILE A 97 -1.58 -14.89 -16.76
CA ILE A 97 -1.94 -15.91 -15.77
C ILE A 97 -0.90 -17.07 -15.77
N ASN A 98 -0.50 -17.55 -16.94
CA ASN A 98 0.47 -18.64 -17.07
C ASN A 98 1.85 -18.22 -16.54
N LEU A 99 2.29 -16.99 -16.81
CA LEU A 99 3.53 -16.45 -16.27
C LEU A 99 3.46 -16.31 -14.74
N ALA A 100 2.33 -15.84 -14.19
CA ALA A 100 2.11 -15.73 -12.75
C ALA A 100 2.15 -17.13 -12.08
N LYS A 101 1.44 -18.12 -12.62
CA LYS A 101 1.44 -19.50 -12.12
C LYS A 101 2.82 -20.16 -12.20
N ALA A 102 3.62 -19.81 -13.22
CA ALA A 102 5.00 -20.23 -13.33
C ALA A 102 5.97 -19.49 -12.40
N ARG A 103 5.46 -18.57 -11.56
CA ARG A 103 6.26 -17.72 -10.67
C ARG A 103 7.31 -16.89 -11.41
N PHE A 104 7.02 -16.56 -12.67
CA PHE A 104 7.96 -15.83 -13.54
C PHE A 104 8.23 -14.42 -12.99
N TYR A 105 7.22 -13.79 -12.38
CA TYR A 105 7.29 -12.41 -11.91
C TYR A 105 7.98 -12.24 -10.56
N ASP A 106 8.20 -13.34 -9.81
CA ASP A 106 8.79 -13.28 -8.47
C ASP A 106 10.20 -12.67 -8.54
N GLY A 107 10.42 -11.63 -7.74
CA GLY A 107 11.69 -10.91 -7.64
C GLY A 107 11.94 -9.88 -8.75
N LEU A 108 11.07 -9.77 -9.75
CA LEU A 108 11.16 -8.71 -10.76
C LEU A 108 10.75 -7.35 -10.19
N VAL A 109 11.14 -6.27 -10.87
CA VAL A 109 10.88 -4.90 -10.38
C VAL A 109 9.95 -4.12 -11.31
N PHE A 110 9.32 -3.08 -10.74
CA PHE A 110 8.77 -2.00 -11.54
C PHE A 110 9.92 -1.11 -12.01
N HIS A 111 10.34 -1.33 -13.24
CA HIS A 111 11.55 -0.73 -13.83
C HIS A 111 11.30 0.61 -14.54
N ARG A 112 10.02 1.00 -14.72
CA ARG A 112 9.64 2.29 -15.30
C ARG A 112 8.38 2.80 -14.63
N VAL A 113 8.48 3.97 -14.00
CA VAL A 113 7.42 4.57 -13.21
C VAL A 113 7.26 6.03 -13.59
N ILE A 114 6.08 6.42 -14.04
CA ILE A 114 5.77 7.80 -14.42
C ILE A 114 4.45 8.21 -13.78
N LYS A 115 4.53 9.12 -12.83
CA LYS A 115 3.37 9.65 -12.11
C LYS A 115 2.33 10.27 -13.06
N GLY A 116 1.07 9.93 -12.85
CA GLY A 116 -0.05 10.38 -13.69
C GLY A 116 -0.10 9.69 -15.05
N PHE A 117 0.72 8.65 -15.27
CA PHE A 117 0.72 7.85 -16.48
C PHE A 117 0.62 6.36 -16.16
N MET A 118 1.69 5.70 -15.71
CA MET A 118 1.66 4.26 -15.41
C MET A 118 2.85 3.81 -14.55
N ILE A 119 2.72 2.61 -13.98
CA ILE A 119 3.81 1.83 -13.39
C ILE A 119 4.02 0.57 -14.22
N GLN A 120 5.23 0.35 -14.74
CA GLN A 120 5.55 -0.78 -15.64
C GLN A 120 6.56 -1.72 -14.99
N GLY A 121 6.26 -3.03 -15.03
CA GLY A 121 7.09 -4.09 -14.45
C GLY A 121 7.06 -5.37 -15.27
N GLY A 122 7.56 -6.47 -14.67
CA GLY A 122 7.46 -7.82 -15.24
C GLY A 122 8.49 -8.15 -16.33
N GLY A 123 9.59 -7.40 -16.42
CA GLY A 123 10.62 -7.66 -17.44
C GLY A 123 12.05 -7.65 -16.95
N PHE A 124 12.34 -7.05 -15.78
CA PHE A 124 13.71 -6.82 -15.32
C PHE A 124 13.90 -7.20 -13.85
N GLU A 125 15.07 -7.72 -13.54
CA GLU A 125 15.59 -7.90 -12.20
C GLU A 125 16.15 -6.55 -11.66
N ALA A 126 16.39 -6.45 -10.37
CA ALA A 126 16.86 -5.22 -9.73
C ALA A 126 18.25 -4.76 -10.20
N ASP A 127 19.06 -5.66 -10.75
CA ASP A 127 20.38 -5.37 -11.33
C ASP A 127 20.31 -4.90 -12.79
N GLY A 128 19.09 -4.74 -13.35
CA GLY A 128 18.87 -4.33 -14.74
C GLY A 128 18.93 -5.46 -15.75
N THR A 129 19.11 -6.69 -15.30
CA THR A 129 19.08 -7.88 -16.19
C THR A 129 17.65 -8.12 -16.69
N GLN A 130 17.48 -8.20 -18.00
CA GLN A 130 16.19 -8.54 -18.59
C GLN A 130 15.93 -10.06 -18.49
N LYS A 131 14.79 -10.43 -17.86
CA LYS A 131 14.33 -11.81 -17.79
C LYS A 131 13.48 -12.15 -19.02
N GLN A 132 13.89 -13.17 -19.75
CA GLN A 132 13.21 -13.61 -20.96
C GLN A 132 11.98 -14.45 -20.64
N SER A 133 10.84 -14.13 -21.28
CA SER A 133 9.63 -14.96 -21.18
C SER A 133 9.85 -16.35 -21.76
N PRO A 134 9.40 -17.41 -21.07
CA PRO A 134 9.49 -18.77 -21.61
C PRO A 134 8.48 -19.06 -22.73
N TYR A 135 7.48 -18.18 -22.94
CA TYR A 135 6.35 -18.46 -23.85
C TYR A 135 6.42 -17.69 -25.18
N GLY A 136 7.47 -16.87 -25.38
CA GLY A 136 7.58 -16.08 -26.60
C GLY A 136 6.55 -14.93 -26.67
N PRO A 137 6.48 -14.25 -27.84
CA PRO A 137 5.55 -13.14 -28.05
C PRO A 137 4.13 -13.62 -28.32
N ILE A 138 3.16 -12.73 -28.04
CA ILE A 138 1.72 -12.94 -28.29
C ILE A 138 1.20 -11.89 -29.26
N ASP A 139 0.14 -12.24 -29.99
CA ASP A 139 -0.57 -11.31 -30.86
C ASP A 139 -1.27 -10.23 -30.05
N LEU A 140 -1.33 -9.02 -30.62
CA LEU A 140 -2.09 -7.91 -30.04
C LEU A 140 -3.57 -8.22 -30.01
N GLU A 141 -4.20 -8.09 -28.87
CA GLU A 141 -5.61 -8.39 -28.64
C GLU A 141 -6.32 -7.14 -28.09
N ILE A 142 -7.01 -6.40 -28.96
CA ILE A 142 -7.79 -5.22 -28.59
C ILE A 142 -9.28 -5.57 -28.52
N ASN A 143 -9.89 -5.27 -27.38
CA ASN A 143 -11.33 -5.39 -27.22
C ASN A 143 -11.95 -4.00 -27.05
N PRO A 144 -12.94 -3.60 -27.90
CA PRO A 144 -13.52 -2.26 -27.88
C PRO A 144 -14.33 -1.92 -26.61
N ASN A 145 -14.54 -2.89 -25.72
CA ASN A 145 -15.21 -2.70 -24.44
C ASN A 145 -14.24 -2.78 -23.24
N VAL A 146 -12.94 -2.80 -23.49
CA VAL A 146 -11.89 -2.81 -22.45
C VAL A 146 -10.98 -1.63 -22.70
N HIS A 147 -10.95 -0.70 -21.76
CA HIS A 147 -10.32 0.61 -21.93
C HIS A 147 -9.20 0.85 -20.91
N HIS A 148 -8.29 1.75 -21.25
CA HIS A 148 -7.24 2.28 -20.38
C HIS A 148 -7.81 3.32 -19.41
N VAL A 149 -8.71 2.86 -18.51
CA VAL A 149 -9.23 3.65 -17.39
C VAL A 149 -8.25 3.65 -16.22
N ASP A 150 -8.52 4.46 -15.22
CA ASP A 150 -7.74 4.46 -13.99
C ASP A 150 -7.64 3.08 -13.34
N GLY A 151 -6.40 2.61 -13.10
CA GLY A 151 -6.12 1.27 -12.59
C GLY A 151 -6.22 0.15 -13.63
N ALA A 152 -6.42 0.43 -14.91
CA ALA A 152 -6.37 -0.62 -15.94
C ALA A 152 -4.98 -1.25 -16.00
N ILE A 153 -4.92 -2.57 -16.21
CA ILE A 153 -3.68 -3.28 -16.48
C ILE A 153 -3.57 -3.54 -17.98
N GLY A 154 -2.43 -3.17 -18.57
CA GLY A 154 -2.14 -3.33 -19.98
C GLY A 154 -0.86 -4.11 -20.25
N MET A 155 -0.78 -4.75 -21.41
CA MET A 155 0.40 -5.48 -21.85
C MET A 155 1.35 -4.54 -22.61
N ALA A 156 2.58 -4.43 -22.12
CA ALA A 156 3.63 -3.66 -22.78
C ALA A 156 4.21 -4.43 -23.97
N ARG A 157 4.59 -3.68 -25.02
CA ARG A 157 5.15 -4.24 -26.26
C ARG A 157 6.19 -3.31 -26.89
N GLY A 158 6.91 -3.81 -27.85
CA GLY A 158 7.76 -3.02 -28.72
C GLY A 158 6.99 -2.32 -29.85
N SER A 159 7.69 -1.93 -30.91
CA SER A 159 7.10 -1.28 -32.09
C SER A 159 6.26 -2.24 -32.93
N ASP A 160 6.59 -3.55 -32.94
CA ASP A 160 5.74 -4.56 -33.57
C ASP A 160 4.52 -4.80 -32.65
N PRO A 161 3.27 -4.67 -33.13
CA PRO A 161 2.08 -4.93 -32.34
C PRO A 161 2.04 -6.33 -31.71
N ASN A 162 2.67 -7.33 -32.34
CA ASN A 162 2.71 -8.72 -31.91
C ASN A 162 4.00 -9.08 -31.16
N SER A 163 4.62 -8.12 -30.47
CA SER A 163 5.88 -8.30 -29.73
C SER A 163 5.73 -8.36 -28.21
N ALA A 164 4.52 -8.31 -27.70
CA ALA A 164 4.27 -8.40 -26.26
C ALA A 164 4.69 -9.78 -25.72
N THR A 165 5.35 -9.80 -24.55
CA THR A 165 5.78 -11.06 -23.91
C THR A 165 5.31 -11.12 -22.45
N SER A 166 6.08 -10.54 -21.52
CA SER A 166 5.81 -10.64 -20.07
C SER A 166 5.57 -9.30 -19.41
N GLN A 167 6.06 -8.20 -20.00
CA GLN A 167 5.96 -6.90 -19.34
C GLN A 167 4.53 -6.38 -19.37
N PHE A 168 4.10 -5.88 -18.22
CA PHE A 168 2.80 -5.25 -18.05
C PHE A 168 2.94 -3.87 -17.41
N PHE A 169 1.90 -3.07 -17.50
CA PHE A 169 1.81 -1.80 -16.79
C PHE A 169 0.42 -1.64 -16.15
N ILE A 170 0.35 -0.83 -15.11
CA ILE A 170 -0.91 -0.44 -14.48
C ILE A 170 -1.04 1.07 -14.61
N ASP A 171 -2.16 1.53 -15.12
CA ASP A 171 -2.45 2.93 -15.40
C ASP A 171 -2.64 3.72 -14.11
N ASP A 172 -1.94 4.86 -14.01
CA ASP A 172 -2.11 5.88 -12.96
C ASP A 172 -2.96 7.02 -13.51
N GLY A 173 -4.28 6.88 -13.42
CA GLY A 173 -5.27 7.73 -14.06
C GLY A 173 -5.76 7.17 -15.39
N ASN A 174 -6.76 7.83 -15.99
CA ASN A 174 -7.25 7.46 -17.33
C ASN A 174 -6.20 7.78 -18.39
N GLN A 175 -5.92 6.81 -19.29
CA GLN A 175 -4.87 6.91 -20.31
C GLN A 175 -5.43 6.70 -21.74
N PRO A 176 -6.33 7.58 -22.23
CA PRO A 176 -6.95 7.42 -23.54
C PRO A 176 -5.94 7.44 -24.70
N GLN A 177 -4.74 7.97 -24.47
CA GLN A 177 -3.65 7.94 -25.47
C GLN A 177 -3.06 6.54 -25.70
N LEU A 178 -3.37 5.55 -24.85
CA LEU A 178 -2.96 4.15 -25.04
C LEU A 178 -3.96 3.33 -25.86
N GLU A 179 -5.13 3.90 -26.14
CA GLU A 179 -6.12 3.31 -27.03
C GLU A 179 -5.63 3.33 -28.50
N PRO A 180 -6.19 2.48 -29.38
CA PRO A 180 -5.89 2.51 -30.81
C PRO A 180 -6.08 3.91 -31.42
N GLY A 181 -5.08 4.38 -32.15
CA GLY A 181 -5.08 5.72 -32.74
C GLY A 181 -4.58 6.84 -31.81
N GLY A 182 -4.16 6.50 -30.58
CA GLY A 182 -3.51 7.42 -29.66
C GLY A 182 -2.02 7.61 -29.97
N VAL A 183 -1.12 7.29 -29.02
CA VAL A 183 0.34 7.36 -29.23
C VAL A 183 0.84 6.30 -30.21
N ASP A 184 0.07 5.26 -30.43
CA ASP A 184 0.32 4.21 -31.41
C ASP A 184 -1.00 3.88 -32.14
N VAL A 185 -0.91 3.64 -33.46
CA VAL A 185 -2.09 3.36 -34.30
C VAL A 185 -2.83 2.07 -33.86
N ASN A 186 -2.09 1.10 -33.33
CA ASN A 186 -2.64 -0.19 -32.90
C ASN A 186 -3.08 -0.18 -31.42
N GLY A 187 -2.60 0.80 -30.61
CA GLY A 187 -2.84 0.85 -29.18
C GLY A 187 -2.15 -0.26 -28.40
N TYR A 188 -2.59 -0.44 -27.15
CA TYR A 188 -2.08 -1.44 -26.21
C TYR A 188 -3.25 -2.29 -25.69
N ALA A 189 -3.02 -3.58 -25.45
CA ALA A 189 -4.03 -4.48 -24.95
C ALA A 189 -4.24 -4.24 -23.44
N ALA A 190 -5.35 -3.59 -23.07
CA ALA A 190 -5.84 -3.62 -21.69
C ALA A 190 -6.52 -4.97 -21.43
N PHE A 191 -6.23 -5.59 -20.28
CA PHE A 191 -6.72 -6.96 -20.00
C PHE A 191 -7.25 -7.17 -18.58
N GLY A 192 -7.46 -6.08 -17.82
CA GLY A 192 -8.03 -6.13 -16.47
C GLY A 192 -8.07 -4.75 -15.84
N VAL A 193 -8.48 -4.70 -14.57
CA VAL A 193 -8.53 -3.47 -13.77
C VAL A 193 -8.28 -3.75 -12.30
N VAL A 194 -7.62 -2.82 -11.61
CA VAL A 194 -7.42 -2.86 -10.16
C VAL A 194 -8.77 -2.75 -9.45
N VAL A 195 -9.08 -3.72 -8.61
CA VAL A 195 -10.30 -3.77 -7.79
C VAL A 195 -10.02 -3.44 -6.32
N GLU A 196 -8.74 -3.56 -5.88
CA GLU A 196 -8.28 -3.20 -4.54
C GLU A 196 -6.80 -2.84 -4.59
N GLY A 197 -6.34 -1.88 -3.76
CA GLY A 197 -4.94 -1.46 -3.70
C GLY A 197 -4.55 -0.39 -4.71
N ILE A 198 -5.49 0.41 -5.21
CA ILE A 198 -5.19 1.55 -6.09
C ILE A 198 -4.31 2.60 -5.41
N ASP A 199 -4.38 2.71 -4.08
CA ASP A 199 -3.50 3.53 -3.26
C ASP A 199 -2.05 3.04 -3.29
N VAL A 200 -1.81 1.71 -3.38
CA VAL A 200 -0.48 1.13 -3.58
C VAL A 200 0.05 1.51 -4.97
N VAL A 201 -0.79 1.44 -6.02
CA VAL A 201 -0.41 1.92 -7.37
C VAL A 201 0.03 3.39 -7.32
N ARG A 202 -0.74 4.25 -6.61
CA ARG A 202 -0.41 5.66 -6.42
C ARG A 202 0.89 5.87 -5.63
N ALA A 203 1.11 5.04 -4.60
CA ALA A 203 2.34 5.08 -3.81
C ALA A 203 3.56 4.75 -4.69
N ILE A 204 3.47 3.68 -5.50
CA ILE A 204 4.51 3.30 -6.47
C ILE A 204 4.70 4.42 -7.50
N ALA A 205 3.63 4.95 -8.09
CA ALA A 205 3.69 6.01 -9.09
C ALA A 205 4.32 7.33 -8.58
N SER A 206 4.39 7.50 -7.26
CA SER A 206 4.86 8.73 -6.62
C SER A 206 6.30 8.67 -6.11
N VAL A 207 7.02 7.57 -6.31
CA VAL A 207 8.42 7.44 -5.87
C VAL A 207 9.36 8.28 -6.74
N ASP A 208 10.49 8.65 -6.16
CA ASP A 208 11.57 9.30 -6.91
C ASP A 208 12.16 8.34 -7.94
N THR A 209 12.38 8.83 -9.16
CA THR A 209 12.95 8.08 -10.27
C THR A 209 14.27 8.66 -10.76
N THR A 210 15.06 7.85 -11.44
CA THR A 210 16.36 8.22 -12.00
C THR A 210 16.63 7.40 -13.27
N THR A 211 17.77 7.62 -13.89
CA THR A 211 18.27 6.74 -14.98
C THR A 211 19.16 5.66 -14.40
N LYS A 212 18.76 4.39 -14.51
CA LYS A 212 19.57 3.21 -14.19
C LYS A 212 19.68 2.30 -15.40
N TYR A 213 20.82 1.68 -15.59
CA TYR A 213 21.06 0.68 -16.66
C TYR A 213 20.74 1.20 -18.08
N GLY A 214 20.83 2.53 -18.29
CA GLY A 214 20.47 3.18 -19.55
C GLY A 214 18.97 3.40 -19.77
N MET A 215 18.11 3.05 -18.80
CA MET A 215 16.67 3.25 -18.83
C MET A 215 16.27 4.41 -17.92
N GLY A 216 15.45 5.32 -18.44
CA GLY A 216 14.85 6.42 -17.67
C GLY A 216 13.68 5.97 -16.81
N ASP A 217 13.27 6.85 -15.92
CA ASP A 217 12.09 6.67 -15.06
C ASP A 217 12.15 5.43 -14.14
N TRP A 218 13.36 4.91 -13.88
CA TRP A 218 13.58 3.79 -12.96
C TRP A 218 13.53 4.28 -11.51
N PRO A 219 12.80 3.64 -10.59
CA PRO A 219 12.78 4.01 -9.18
C PRO A 219 14.18 4.08 -8.54
N VAL A 220 14.46 5.14 -7.77
CA VAL A 220 15.72 5.28 -7.03
C VAL A 220 15.93 4.09 -6.09
N ASN A 221 14.87 3.72 -5.35
CA ASN A 221 14.81 2.48 -4.58
C ASN A 221 13.94 1.49 -5.35
N ASP A 222 14.48 0.32 -5.64
CA ASP A 222 13.77 -0.68 -6.43
C ASP A 222 12.50 -1.13 -5.73
N ILE A 223 11.41 -1.24 -6.49
CA ILE A 223 10.12 -1.74 -6.03
C ILE A 223 9.92 -3.11 -6.60
N THR A 224 9.96 -4.11 -5.73
CA THR A 224 9.94 -5.51 -6.11
C THR A 224 8.51 -6.05 -6.18
N ILE A 225 8.24 -6.87 -7.19
CA ILE A 225 7.11 -7.79 -7.25
C ILE A 225 7.54 -9.02 -6.44
N GLU A 226 7.01 -9.16 -5.22
CA GLU A 226 7.35 -10.29 -4.33
C GLU A 226 6.73 -11.58 -4.84
N SER A 227 5.46 -11.50 -5.27
CA SER A 227 4.76 -12.61 -5.93
C SER A 227 3.55 -12.11 -6.73
N ILE A 228 3.10 -12.93 -7.70
CA ILE A 228 1.78 -12.79 -8.30
C ILE A 228 1.07 -14.13 -8.20
N THR A 229 -0.07 -14.17 -7.50
CA THR A 229 -0.93 -15.35 -7.38
C THR A 229 -2.27 -15.13 -8.06
N ILE A 230 -2.90 -16.21 -8.53
CA ILE A 230 -4.17 -16.15 -9.24
C ILE A 230 -5.25 -16.86 -8.42
N GLU A 231 -6.29 -16.13 -8.09
CA GLU A 231 -7.48 -16.66 -7.42
C GLU A 231 -8.62 -16.85 -8.43
N ASN A 232 -9.46 -17.84 -8.21
CA ASN A 232 -10.69 -18.09 -8.98
C ASN A 232 -10.48 -18.45 -10.48
N ASP A 233 -9.32 -19.04 -10.85
CA ASP A 233 -9.01 -19.47 -12.23
C ASP A 233 -9.04 -20.99 -12.42
#